data_5caaeedc7a9c67562143ac31764bd68f
#
_entry.id   5caaeedc7a9c67562143ac31764bd68f
#
_cell.length_a   1.000
_cell.length_b   1.000
_cell.length_c   1.000
_cell.angle_alpha   90.00
_cell.angle_beta   90.00
_cell.angle_gamma   90.00
#
_symmetry.space_group_name_H-M   'P 1'
#
loop_
_entity.id
_entity.type
_entity.pdbx_description
1 polymer ?
#
loop_
_entity_poly.entity_id
_entity_poly.type
_entity_poly.pdbx_seq_one_letter_code
_entity_poly.pdbx_strand_id
1 'polypeptide(L)'
;MCIRDSKKDEGKPDLATKINENNSHKETSIKNNDVLVEGMAEIKANLSGCCKPIPGDNIIGYITRGSGITVHRSNCKNIIDIDERLINVKWNNNISKKYSSDILIYTSAYDNLLDIITKASANNIIIDSISTINKSSAKVYSMTVLVENKEKLEKFMNDLLNLNFIEKVEREMN
;
A
#
# COMPACT_ATOMS: atom_id res chain seq x y z
N MET A 1 78.38 28.46 2.47
CA MET A 1 78.88 27.87 3.72
C MET A 1 77.74 27.08 4.31
N CYS A 2 77.76 25.83 4.12
CA CYS A 2 78.01 24.83 5.16
C CYS A 2 76.82 24.65 6.09
N ILE A 3 76.25 23.54 6.39
CA ILE A 3 76.57 22.14 6.30
C ILE A 3 75.45 21.39 7.06
N ARG A 4 75.00 20.23 6.47
CA ARG A 4 74.72 18.96 7.15
C ARG A 4 73.47 18.80 7.99
N ASP A 5 72.70 17.89 7.62
CA ASP A 5 72.64 16.42 7.80
C ASP A 5 72.00 16.05 9.13
N SER A 6 70.95 15.27 9.03
CA SER A 6 70.85 13.88 9.43
C SER A 6 69.43 13.43 9.55
N LYS A 7 69.03 12.58 8.70
CA LYS A 7 68.47 11.21 8.93
C LYS A 7 67.93 10.93 10.33
N LYS A 8 66.68 10.52 10.36
CA LYS A 8 66.35 9.16 10.81
C LYS A 8 64.94 8.80 10.39
N ASP A 9 64.92 7.72 9.70
CA ASP A 9 63.85 6.76 9.51
C ASP A 9 63.20 6.35 10.81
N GLU A 10 62.05 5.84 10.67
CA GLU A 10 61.39 4.73 11.35
C GLU A 10 60.03 5.06 11.88
N GLY A 11 59.13 4.24 11.42
CA GLY A 11 57.91 3.95 12.11
C GLY A 11 56.66 3.93 11.24
N LYS A 12 56.55 2.94 10.34
CA LYS A 12 55.22 2.44 9.98
C LYS A 12 54.62 1.79 11.22
N PRO A 13 53.42 2.14 11.62
CA PRO A 13 52.57 1.24 12.38
C PRO A 13 51.51 0.65 11.46
N ASP A 14 51.61 -0.63 11.38
CA ASP A 14 50.63 -1.66 11.13
C ASP A 14 49.20 -1.24 10.77
N LEU A 15 48.83 -1.67 9.57
CA LEU A 15 47.50 -1.90 9.08
C LEU A 15 46.89 -3.17 9.72
N ALA A 16 46.77 -3.19 11.03
CA ALA A 16 45.98 -4.22 11.71
C ALA A 16 45.54 -3.70 13.05
N THR A 17 44.32 -3.35 13.15
CA THR A 17 43.46 -3.20 14.35
C THR A 17 42.67 -1.89 14.31
N LYS A 18 41.71 -1.81 13.48
CA LYS A 18 40.43 -1.11 13.71
C LYS A 18 39.33 -1.68 12.82
N ILE A 19 39.13 -2.97 12.96
CA ILE A 19 37.77 -3.51 12.82
C ILE A 19 37.09 -3.09 14.12
N ASN A 20 36.56 -1.90 14.13
CA ASN A 20 35.69 -1.48 15.20
C ASN A 20 34.28 -1.63 14.68
N GLU A 21 33.64 -2.63 15.23
CA GLU A 21 32.22 -2.85 15.31
C GLU A 21 31.46 -1.53 15.45
N ASN A 22 30.98 -1.03 14.35
CA ASN A 22 29.87 -0.12 14.28
C ASN A 22 28.95 -0.60 13.17
N ASN A 23 28.44 -1.81 13.36
CA ASN A 23 27.13 -2.19 12.83
C ASN A 23 26.05 -1.47 13.65
N SER A 24 26.11 -0.17 13.72
CA SER A 24 24.89 0.60 13.86
C SER A 24 24.19 0.45 12.53
N HIS A 25 23.20 -0.43 12.48
CA HIS A 25 22.13 -0.32 11.51
C HIS A 25 21.68 1.14 11.54
N LYS A 26 22.19 1.92 10.59
CA LYS A 26 21.52 3.13 10.16
C LYS A 26 20.15 2.66 9.71
N GLU A 27 19.18 2.84 10.57
CA GLU A 27 17.80 2.98 10.16
C GLU A 27 17.78 4.19 9.21
N THR A 28 18.14 3.96 7.97
CA THR A 28 17.86 4.89 6.89
C THR A 28 16.35 4.99 6.87
N SER A 29 15.88 6.16 7.27
CA SER A 29 14.49 6.56 7.22
C SER A 29 13.91 6.15 5.86
N ILE A 30 13.23 5.00 5.83
CA ILE A 30 12.51 4.51 4.68
C ILE A 30 11.33 5.44 4.53
N LYS A 31 11.50 6.47 3.70
CA LYS A 31 10.43 7.40 3.35
C LYS A 31 9.35 6.59 2.63
N ASN A 32 8.24 6.34 3.34
CA ASN A 32 6.95 5.89 2.81
C ASN A 32 6.91 4.52 2.11
N ASN A 33 7.53 3.49 2.64
CA ASN A 33 7.24 2.16 2.16
C ASN A 33 6.10 1.56 2.98
N ASP A 34 4.88 1.64 2.44
CA ASP A 34 3.69 0.99 2.99
C ASP A 34 3.81 -0.53 3.00
N VAL A 35 4.77 -1.03 2.22
CA VAL A 35 4.97 -2.44 1.94
C VAL A 35 6.44 -2.78 2.10
N LEU A 36 6.73 -3.90 2.77
CA LEU A 36 8.04 -4.50 2.91
C LEU A 36 8.23 -5.56 1.85
N VAL A 37 9.36 -5.52 1.16
CA VAL A 37 9.72 -6.50 0.12
C VAL A 37 10.76 -7.45 0.68
N GLU A 38 10.52 -8.75 0.58
CA GLU A 38 11.47 -9.75 1.08
C GLU A 38 12.80 -9.69 0.30
N GLY A 39 13.90 -9.52 1.03
CA GLY A 39 15.24 -9.52 0.46
C GLY A 39 15.72 -8.21 -0.19
N MET A 40 14.92 -7.14 -0.16
CA MET A 40 15.25 -5.88 -0.83
C MET A 40 14.87 -4.66 0.04
N ALA A 41 15.85 -4.07 0.69
CA ALA A 41 15.61 -2.98 1.65
C ALA A 41 15.28 -1.60 1.03
N GLU A 42 15.58 -1.36 -0.24
CA GLU A 42 15.52 -0.02 -0.85
C GLU A 42 14.75 0.05 -2.18
N ILE A 43 13.84 -0.88 -2.45
CA ILE A 43 13.06 -0.83 -3.68
C ILE A 43 11.77 -0.04 -3.47
N LYS A 44 11.50 0.88 -4.38
CA LYS A 44 10.25 1.61 -4.43
C LYS A 44 9.10 0.67 -4.79
N ALA A 45 8.16 0.50 -3.86
CA ALA A 45 6.94 -0.23 -4.07
C ALA A 45 5.76 0.76 -4.24
N ASN A 46 5.00 0.61 -5.33
CA ASN A 46 3.81 1.40 -5.59
C ASN A 46 2.58 0.51 -5.53
N LEU A 47 1.50 1.01 -4.92
CA LEU A 47 0.23 0.31 -4.91
C LEU A 47 -0.44 0.40 -6.29
N SER A 48 -0.99 -0.71 -6.76
CA SER A 48 -1.65 -0.79 -8.06
C SER A 48 -2.97 -0.01 -8.08
N GLY A 49 -3.20 0.75 -9.16
CA GLY A 49 -4.46 1.48 -9.37
C GLY A 49 -5.64 0.58 -9.75
N CYS A 50 -5.39 -0.60 -10.34
CA CYS A 50 -6.46 -1.48 -10.84
C CYS A 50 -7.22 -2.23 -9.73
N CYS A 51 -6.57 -2.55 -8.63
CA CYS A 51 -7.19 -3.28 -7.53
C CYS A 51 -7.12 -2.57 -6.18
N LYS A 52 -6.41 -1.44 -6.11
CA LYS A 52 -6.28 -0.56 -4.94
C LYS A 52 -6.15 -1.35 -3.64
N PRO A 53 -5.01 -2.06 -3.43
CA PRO A 53 -4.80 -2.85 -2.22
C PRO A 53 -4.73 -1.94 -0.98
N ILE A 54 -5.29 -2.41 0.12
CA ILE A 54 -5.30 -1.71 1.41
C ILE A 54 -4.73 -2.62 2.50
N PRO A 55 -4.20 -2.09 3.61
CA PRO A 55 -3.70 -2.89 4.72
C PRO A 55 -4.71 -3.93 5.19
N GLY A 56 -4.26 -5.18 5.32
CA GLY A 56 -5.09 -6.35 5.61
C GLY A 56 -5.50 -7.17 4.38
N ASP A 57 -5.30 -6.66 3.15
CA ASP A 57 -5.43 -7.48 1.95
C ASP A 57 -4.22 -8.41 1.80
N ASN A 58 -4.44 -9.60 1.23
CA ASN A 58 -3.38 -10.44 0.73
C ASN A 58 -2.78 -9.78 -0.51
N ILE A 59 -1.48 -9.51 -0.48
CA ILE A 59 -0.80 -8.76 -1.53
C ILE A 59 0.36 -9.54 -2.13
N ILE A 60 0.67 -9.21 -3.38
CA ILE A 60 1.80 -9.73 -4.11
C ILE A 60 2.45 -8.59 -4.91
N GLY A 61 3.77 -8.58 -4.98
CA GLY A 61 4.52 -7.62 -5.78
C GLY A 61 4.78 -8.15 -7.19
N TYR A 62 4.66 -7.28 -8.17
CA TYR A 62 5.07 -7.52 -9.55
C TYR A 62 6.27 -6.62 -9.91
N ILE A 63 7.37 -7.23 -10.33
CA ILE A 63 8.59 -6.50 -10.71
C ILE A 63 8.41 -5.91 -12.10
N THR A 64 8.36 -4.59 -12.17
CA THR A 64 8.20 -3.85 -13.43
C THR A 64 9.55 -3.54 -14.09
N ARG A 65 9.56 -3.38 -15.41
CA ARG A 65 10.77 -2.98 -16.13
C ARG A 65 11.04 -1.49 -15.87
N GLY A 66 11.99 -1.20 -14.98
CA GLY A 66 12.49 0.18 -14.74
C GLY A 66 11.73 1.02 -13.72
N SER A 67 10.57 0.57 -13.20
CA SER A 67 9.75 1.37 -12.27
C SER A 67 9.66 0.81 -10.85
N GLY A 68 10.43 -0.22 -10.51
CA GLY A 68 10.38 -0.87 -9.20
C GLY A 68 9.29 -1.94 -9.13
N ILE A 69 8.59 -2.02 -8.02
CA ILE A 69 7.58 -3.04 -7.75
C ILE A 69 6.20 -2.41 -7.74
N THR A 70 5.24 -3.02 -8.43
CA THR A 70 3.83 -2.69 -8.31
C THR A 70 3.14 -3.76 -7.46
N VAL A 71 2.46 -3.32 -6.41
CA VAL A 71 1.80 -4.20 -5.44
C VAL A 71 0.33 -4.34 -5.80
N HIS A 72 -0.10 -5.56 -5.98
CA HIS A 72 -1.47 -5.94 -6.28
C HIS A 72 -2.10 -6.76 -5.16
N ARG A 73 -3.42 -6.84 -5.13
CA ARG A 73 -4.09 -7.88 -4.35
C ARG A 73 -3.84 -9.24 -5.02
N SER A 74 -3.63 -10.29 -4.23
CA SER A 74 -3.31 -11.64 -4.74
C SER A 74 -4.38 -12.23 -5.66
N ASN A 75 -5.63 -11.76 -5.55
CA ASN A 75 -6.76 -12.16 -6.40
C ASN A 75 -7.05 -11.17 -7.54
N CYS A 76 -6.13 -10.28 -7.87
CA CYS A 76 -6.31 -9.30 -8.95
C CYS A 76 -6.25 -10.00 -10.32
N LYS A 77 -7.22 -9.73 -11.19
CA LYS A 77 -7.30 -10.30 -12.54
C LYS A 77 -6.07 -10.04 -13.40
N ASN A 78 -5.41 -8.90 -13.16
CA ASN A 78 -4.21 -8.51 -13.92
C ASN A 78 -2.94 -9.24 -13.47
N ILE A 79 -3.01 -10.07 -12.43
CA ILE A 79 -1.86 -10.75 -11.83
C ILE A 79 -2.08 -12.27 -11.72
N ILE A 80 -3.32 -12.74 -11.68
CA ILE A 80 -3.66 -14.12 -11.36
C ILE A 80 -3.08 -15.14 -12.34
N ASP A 81 -2.88 -14.74 -13.60
CA ASP A 81 -2.35 -15.59 -14.68
C ASP A 81 -0.85 -15.31 -14.95
N ILE A 82 -0.18 -14.57 -14.08
CA ILE A 82 1.24 -14.24 -14.22
C ILE A 82 2.04 -15.04 -13.21
N ASP A 83 2.90 -15.95 -13.71
CA ASP A 83 3.81 -16.73 -12.86
C ASP A 83 5.20 -16.12 -12.77
N GLU A 84 5.56 -15.27 -13.73
CA GLU A 84 6.89 -14.66 -13.78
C GLU A 84 6.94 -13.30 -13.10
N ARG A 85 8.08 -12.94 -12.48
CA ARG A 85 8.35 -11.65 -11.85
C ARG A 85 7.48 -11.31 -10.64
N LEU A 86 6.89 -12.33 -10.02
CA LEU A 86 6.18 -12.16 -8.76
C LEU A 86 7.18 -12.21 -7.59
N ILE A 87 6.93 -11.41 -6.58
CA ILE A 87 7.74 -11.35 -5.37
C ILE A 87 6.83 -11.24 -4.14
N ASN A 88 7.22 -11.90 -3.06
CA ASN A 88 6.51 -11.81 -1.82
C ASN A 88 6.69 -10.43 -1.18
N VAL A 89 5.59 -9.85 -0.77
CA VAL A 89 5.53 -8.55 -0.11
C VAL A 89 4.61 -8.61 1.10
N LYS A 90 4.87 -7.79 2.10
CA LYS A 90 4.07 -7.70 3.33
C LYS A 90 3.75 -6.25 3.64
N TRP A 91 2.60 -6.02 4.27
CA TRP A 91 2.28 -4.69 4.79
C TRP A 91 3.24 -4.31 5.90
N ASN A 92 3.63 -3.06 5.92
CA ASN A 92 4.38 -2.49 7.03
C ASN A 92 3.41 -2.16 8.18
N ASN A 93 3.72 -2.60 9.40
CA ASN A 93 2.82 -2.45 10.54
C ASN A 93 2.76 -1.01 11.11
N ASN A 94 3.63 -0.12 10.66
CA ASN A 94 3.75 1.24 11.20
C ASN A 94 3.10 2.30 10.31
N ILE A 95 1.96 1.99 9.69
CA ILE A 95 1.31 2.89 8.74
C ILE A 95 0.08 3.52 9.39
N SER A 96 0.04 4.86 9.40
CA SER A 96 -1.10 5.64 9.88
C SER A 96 -1.69 6.56 8.82
N LYS A 97 -1.91 6.04 7.61
CA LYS A 97 -2.56 6.80 6.53
C LYS A 97 -3.82 6.09 6.03
N LYS A 98 -4.60 6.82 5.25
CA LYS A 98 -5.79 6.27 4.60
C LYS A 98 -5.47 5.86 3.15
N TYR A 99 -6.12 4.80 2.72
CA TYR A 99 -5.96 4.21 1.40
C TYR A 99 -7.28 4.26 0.65
N SER A 100 -7.20 4.52 -0.65
CA SER A 100 -8.39 4.52 -1.48
C SER A 100 -8.83 3.10 -1.85
N SER A 101 -10.13 2.86 -1.80
CA SER A 101 -10.75 1.63 -2.29
C SER A 101 -12.05 1.96 -3.01
N ASP A 102 -12.29 1.28 -4.12
CA ASP A 102 -13.53 1.45 -4.88
C ASP A 102 -14.53 0.38 -4.48
N ILE A 103 -15.76 0.79 -4.25
CA ILE A 103 -16.88 -0.09 -3.95
C ILE A 103 -18.05 0.19 -4.87
N LEU A 104 -18.77 -0.88 -5.23
CA LEU A 104 -20.03 -0.82 -5.95
C LEU A 104 -21.16 -1.16 -5.01
N ILE A 105 -22.16 -0.30 -4.95
CA ILE A 105 -23.33 -0.43 -4.10
C ILE A 105 -24.56 -0.56 -5.01
N TYR A 106 -25.16 -1.73 -5.01
CA TYR A 106 -26.38 -2.04 -5.79
C TYR A 106 -27.60 -1.73 -4.92
N THR A 107 -28.50 -0.88 -5.42
CA THR A 107 -29.68 -0.45 -4.68
C THR A 107 -30.96 -0.74 -5.45
N SER A 108 -32.04 -1.06 -4.72
CA SER A 108 -33.38 -1.21 -5.27
C SER A 108 -34.16 0.11 -5.36
N ALA A 109 -33.74 1.15 -4.61
CA ALA A 109 -34.42 2.43 -4.53
C ALA A 109 -33.48 3.62 -4.84
N TYR A 110 -34.08 4.69 -5.43
CA TYR A 110 -33.28 5.76 -6.04
C TYR A 110 -32.84 6.87 -5.09
N ASP A 111 -33.45 7.02 -3.91
CA ASP A 111 -33.34 8.29 -3.15
C ASP A 111 -32.70 8.18 -1.77
N ASN A 112 -31.88 7.14 -1.52
CA ASN A 112 -31.32 6.89 -0.20
C ASN A 112 -29.81 7.12 -0.10
N LEU A 113 -29.27 8.01 -0.91
CA LEU A 113 -27.83 8.37 -0.87
C LEU A 113 -27.43 8.96 0.49
N LEU A 114 -28.34 9.70 1.15
CA LEU A 114 -28.07 10.29 2.45
C LEU A 114 -27.80 9.24 3.53
N ASP A 115 -28.50 8.11 3.51
CA ASP A 115 -28.30 7.02 4.45
C ASP A 115 -26.91 6.38 4.26
N ILE A 116 -26.46 6.23 3.01
CA ILE A 116 -25.13 5.74 2.66
C ILE A 116 -24.05 6.69 3.21
N ILE A 117 -24.21 7.98 2.98
CA ILE A 117 -23.28 9.03 3.48
C ILE A 117 -23.26 9.04 5.01
N THR A 118 -24.41 8.93 5.65
CA THR A 118 -24.53 8.88 7.11
C THR A 118 -23.81 7.67 7.68
N LYS A 119 -23.94 6.50 7.05
CA LYS A 119 -23.19 5.28 7.44
C LYS A 119 -21.67 5.42 7.25
N ALA A 120 -21.24 6.06 6.18
CA ALA A 120 -19.81 6.35 5.97
C ALA A 120 -19.26 7.26 7.09
N SER A 121 -19.98 8.32 7.43
CA SER A 121 -19.61 9.23 8.49
C SER A 121 -19.56 8.53 9.87
N ALA A 122 -20.53 7.69 10.17
CA ALA A 122 -20.57 6.91 11.42
C ALA A 122 -19.42 5.92 11.57
N ASN A 123 -18.86 5.44 10.46
CA ASN A 123 -17.68 4.56 10.42
C ASN A 123 -16.34 5.31 10.25
N ASN A 124 -16.34 6.65 10.31
CA ASN A 124 -15.16 7.49 10.05
C ASN A 124 -14.50 7.23 8.68
N ILE A 125 -15.32 6.88 7.69
CA ILE A 125 -14.89 6.67 6.32
C ILE A 125 -15.08 7.98 5.55
N ILE A 126 -14.04 8.38 4.83
CA ILE A 126 -14.11 9.55 3.96
C ILE A 126 -14.53 9.08 2.57
N ILE A 127 -15.55 9.73 2.03
CA ILE A 127 -15.95 9.53 0.63
C ILE A 127 -15.15 10.52 -0.20
N ASP A 128 -14.31 10.01 -1.10
CA ASP A 128 -13.50 10.79 -2.03
C ASP A 128 -14.31 11.16 -3.27
N SER A 129 -15.01 10.19 -3.83
CA SER A 129 -15.90 10.40 -4.97
C SER A 129 -17.09 9.45 -4.94
N ILE A 130 -18.17 9.88 -5.56
CA ILE A 130 -19.36 9.06 -5.77
C ILE A 130 -19.92 9.34 -7.16
N SER A 131 -20.24 8.30 -7.87
CA SER A 131 -20.90 8.35 -9.18
C SER A 131 -22.03 7.35 -9.26
N THR A 132 -22.96 7.60 -10.17
CA THR A 132 -24.10 6.72 -10.38
C THR A 132 -24.00 6.06 -11.74
N ILE A 133 -24.11 4.73 -11.77
CA ILE A 133 -24.18 3.94 -12.97
C ILE A 133 -25.62 3.43 -13.09
N ASN A 134 -26.35 3.91 -14.08
CA ASN A 134 -27.70 3.45 -14.35
C ASN A 134 -27.63 2.16 -15.19
N LYS A 135 -28.02 1.04 -14.61
CA LYS A 135 -28.30 -0.20 -15.34
C LYS A 135 -29.81 -0.40 -15.40
N SER A 136 -30.31 -0.94 -16.49
CA SER A 136 -31.73 -0.99 -16.93
C SER A 136 -32.81 -1.23 -15.85
N SER A 137 -32.50 -1.79 -14.70
CA SER A 137 -33.44 -2.06 -13.61
C SER A 137 -32.92 -1.77 -12.21
N ALA A 138 -31.66 -1.39 -12.09
CA ALA A 138 -31.03 -1.11 -10.80
C ALA A 138 -30.12 0.11 -10.88
N LYS A 139 -30.12 0.92 -9.83
CA LYS A 139 -29.17 2.01 -9.65
C LYS A 139 -27.96 1.47 -8.91
N VAL A 140 -26.79 1.70 -9.47
CA VAL A 140 -25.53 1.31 -8.86
C VAL A 140 -24.73 2.57 -8.53
N TYR A 141 -24.31 2.70 -7.28
CA TYR A 141 -23.36 3.73 -6.89
C TYR A 141 -21.95 3.16 -6.97
N SER A 142 -21.08 3.79 -7.74
CA SER A 142 -19.64 3.58 -7.67
C SER A 142 -19.05 4.65 -6.76
N MET A 143 -18.41 4.21 -5.70
CA MET A 143 -17.91 5.09 -4.64
C MET A 143 -16.44 4.78 -4.35
N THR A 144 -15.60 5.82 -4.39
CA THR A 144 -14.22 5.75 -3.89
C THR A 144 -14.21 6.21 -2.44
N VAL A 145 -13.73 5.35 -1.56
CA VAL A 145 -13.64 5.63 -0.12
C VAL A 145 -12.19 5.59 0.37
N LEU A 146 -11.89 6.39 1.37
CA LEU A 146 -10.58 6.41 2.03
C LEU A 146 -10.70 5.72 3.39
N VAL A 147 -9.97 4.62 3.55
CA VAL A 147 -10.01 3.75 4.73
C VAL A 147 -8.60 3.45 5.23
N GLU A 148 -8.48 3.12 6.52
CA GLU A 148 -7.20 2.78 7.13
C GLU A 148 -6.78 1.33 6.82
N ASN A 149 -7.75 0.41 6.81
CA ASN A 149 -7.52 -1.01 6.62
C ASN A 149 -8.76 -1.74 6.10
N LYS A 150 -8.55 -3.01 5.76
CA LYS A 150 -9.59 -3.91 5.24
C LYS A 150 -10.71 -4.15 6.25
N GLU A 151 -10.40 -4.30 7.53
CA GLU A 151 -11.38 -4.56 8.59
C GLU A 151 -12.41 -3.42 8.69
N LYS A 152 -11.95 -2.16 8.68
CA LYS A 152 -12.84 -0.99 8.67
C LYS A 152 -13.69 -0.91 7.41
N LEU A 153 -13.12 -1.27 6.26
CA LEU A 153 -13.87 -1.31 5.01
C LEU A 153 -14.96 -2.39 5.05
N GLU A 154 -14.64 -3.60 5.49
CA GLU A 154 -15.59 -4.72 5.59
C GLU A 154 -16.71 -4.41 6.58
N LYS A 155 -16.37 -3.80 7.72
CA LYS A 155 -17.40 -3.34 8.67
C LYS A 155 -18.36 -2.34 8.02
N PHE A 156 -17.84 -1.36 7.31
CA PHE A 156 -18.67 -0.38 6.60
C PHE A 156 -19.55 -1.04 5.53
N MET A 157 -18.99 -1.95 4.74
CA MET A 157 -19.76 -2.68 3.72
C MET A 157 -20.88 -3.51 4.36
N ASN A 158 -20.64 -4.14 5.50
CA ASN A 158 -21.65 -4.88 6.25
C ASN A 158 -22.72 -3.94 6.83
N ASP A 159 -22.33 -2.76 7.34
CA ASP A 159 -23.28 -1.76 7.84
C ASP A 159 -24.16 -1.20 6.71
N LEU A 160 -23.66 -1.13 5.49
CA LEU A 160 -24.45 -0.80 4.31
C LEU A 160 -25.46 -1.90 3.97
N LEU A 161 -25.04 -3.16 4.00
CA LEU A 161 -25.94 -4.31 3.72
C LEU A 161 -27.11 -4.43 4.71
N ASN A 162 -27.02 -3.81 5.89
CA ASN A 162 -28.12 -3.72 6.85
C ASN A 162 -29.19 -2.69 6.46
N LEU A 163 -28.99 -1.92 5.40
CA LEU A 163 -30.00 -0.99 4.87
C LEU A 163 -30.94 -1.76 3.92
N ASN A 164 -32.23 -1.67 4.14
CA ASN A 164 -33.27 -2.45 3.45
C ASN A 164 -33.31 -2.28 1.93
N PHE A 165 -32.73 -1.21 1.42
CA PHE A 165 -32.70 -0.89 -0.02
C PHE A 165 -31.41 -1.27 -0.70
N ILE A 166 -30.40 -1.79 0.04
CA ILE A 166 -29.13 -2.24 -0.53
C ILE A 166 -29.20 -3.75 -0.76
N GLU A 167 -29.03 -4.15 -2.01
CA GLU A 167 -29.07 -5.55 -2.44
C GLU A 167 -27.69 -6.20 -2.37
N LYS A 168 -26.64 -5.43 -2.72
CA LYS A 168 -25.27 -5.95 -2.78
C LYS A 168 -24.27 -4.82 -2.62
N VAL A 169 -23.16 -5.13 -1.96
CA VAL A 169 -21.98 -4.27 -1.89
C VAL A 169 -20.75 -5.11 -2.24
N GLU A 170 -19.92 -4.63 -3.14
CA GLU A 170 -18.68 -5.31 -3.52
C GLU A 170 -17.54 -4.32 -3.76
N ARG A 171 -16.30 -4.79 -3.58
CA ARG A 171 -15.12 -4.00 -3.97
C ARG A 171 -14.89 -4.13 -5.46
N GLU A 172 -14.74 -2.99 -6.12
CA GLU A 172 -14.45 -2.95 -7.54
C GLU A 172 -12.99 -3.36 -7.81
N MET A 173 -12.77 -4.07 -8.91
CA MET A 173 -11.48 -4.38 -9.50
C MET A 173 -11.53 -4.01 -10.98
N ASN A 174 -10.80 -2.97 -11.36
CA ASN A 174 -10.68 -2.47 -12.74
C ASN A 174 -9.64 -3.25 -13.55
#